data_4172ef497b3a2a6c2dd13202a1f53c60
#
_entry.id   4172ef497b3a2a6c2dd13202a1f53c60
#
_cell.length_a   1.000
_cell.length_b   1.000
_cell.length_c   1.000
_cell.angle_alpha   90.00
_cell.angle_beta   90.00
_cell.angle_gamma   90.00
#
_symmetry.space_group_name_H-M   'P 1'
#
loop_
_entity.id
_entity.type
_entity.pdbx_description
1 polymer ?
#
loop_
_entity_poly.entity_id
_entity_poly.type
_entity_poly.pdbx_seq_one_letter_code
_entity_poly.pdbx_strand_id
1 'polypeptide(L)'
;HTDSSFKKIPAKYSLLSARNISKVGGNTEFADMRNAYDSLEIKTKDKIDKMICEHSLIYSRQRLGFDMVKELSSDEIKNFTPVEQPLVRKNKATNRKTIFLSSHIGKIKNWIRPDSMCFIDDLIEYSTQLKFKYIHEWSINDLIIWDNRQTMHRARAYDDLKENRDMRRTTVLGEEKLI
;
A
#
# COMPACT_ATOMS: atom_id res chain seq x y z
N HIS A 1 -0.05 -2.50 2.29
CA HIS A 1 0.21 -1.90 0.97
C HIS A 1 -0.82 -0.83 0.63
N THR A 2 -0.54 -0.12 -0.47
CA THR A 2 -1.48 0.77 -1.15
C THR A 2 -1.75 0.19 -2.53
N ASP A 3 -3.01 0.09 -2.93
CA ASP A 3 -3.40 -0.55 -4.20
C ASP A 3 -2.82 0.17 -5.41
N SER A 4 -2.32 -0.63 -6.34
CA SER A 4 -1.80 -0.19 -7.65
C SER A 4 -0.70 0.88 -7.59
N SER A 5 0.02 1.02 -6.46
CA SER A 5 1.13 1.97 -6.34
C SER A 5 2.26 1.72 -7.36
N PHE A 6 2.35 0.50 -7.88
CA PHE A 6 3.28 0.08 -8.93
C PHE A 6 2.83 0.46 -10.36
N LYS A 7 1.71 1.16 -10.52
CA LYS A 7 1.24 1.69 -11.81
C LYS A 7 1.59 3.17 -11.93
N LYS A 8 1.82 3.64 -13.16
CA LYS A 8 2.08 5.07 -13.43
C LYS A 8 0.97 5.99 -12.90
N ILE A 9 -0.28 5.51 -12.97
CA ILE A 9 -1.43 6.15 -12.33
C ILE A 9 -1.93 5.19 -11.25
N PRO A 10 -1.64 5.46 -9.96
CA PRO A 10 -2.08 4.62 -8.86
C PRO A 10 -3.59 4.63 -8.66
N ALA A 11 -4.10 3.70 -7.86
CA ALA A 11 -5.51 3.68 -7.50
C ALA A 11 -5.91 4.91 -6.67
N LYS A 12 -7.11 5.44 -6.92
CA LYS A 12 -7.74 6.49 -6.12
C LYS A 12 -8.52 5.88 -4.97
N TYR A 13 -9.52 5.08 -5.30
CA TYR A 13 -10.35 4.38 -4.32
C TYR A 13 -10.34 2.89 -4.55
N SER A 14 -10.51 2.14 -3.49
CA SER A 14 -10.87 0.73 -3.57
C SER A 14 -12.13 0.49 -2.76
N LEU A 15 -12.96 -0.40 -3.26
CA LEU A 15 -14.22 -0.81 -2.66
C LEU A 15 -14.13 -2.32 -2.40
N LEU A 16 -14.53 -2.76 -1.21
CA LEU A 16 -14.55 -4.17 -0.84
C LEU A 16 -15.88 -4.50 -0.18
N SER A 17 -16.58 -5.47 -0.75
CA SER A 17 -17.87 -5.94 -0.23
C SER A 17 -17.75 -7.37 0.26
N ALA A 18 -18.25 -7.63 1.48
CA ALA A 18 -18.27 -8.95 2.11
C ALA A 18 -19.49 -9.74 1.66
N ARG A 19 -19.26 -10.93 1.07
CA ARG A 19 -20.31 -11.91 0.70
C ARG A 19 -20.34 -13.07 1.67
N ASN A 20 -19.16 -13.53 2.09
CA ASN A 20 -18.99 -14.48 3.15
C ASN A 20 -17.73 -14.11 3.96
N ILE A 21 -17.76 -14.34 5.25
CA ILE A 21 -16.70 -13.97 6.18
C ILE A 21 -16.19 -15.17 6.95
N SER A 22 -14.93 -15.13 7.37
CA SER A 22 -14.39 -16.11 8.32
C SER A 22 -14.98 -15.88 9.71
N LYS A 23 -15.18 -16.94 10.47
CA LYS A 23 -15.66 -16.86 11.86
C LYS A 23 -14.61 -16.26 12.79
N VAL A 24 -13.34 -16.52 12.49
CA VAL A 24 -12.20 -16.02 13.27
C VAL A 24 -11.15 -15.40 12.36
N GLY A 25 -10.69 -14.23 12.68
CA GLY A 25 -9.68 -13.50 11.87
C GLY A 25 -10.28 -12.88 10.61
N GLY A 26 -9.43 -12.67 9.59
CA GLY A 26 -9.85 -12.08 8.31
C GLY A 26 -10.19 -10.59 8.35
N ASN A 27 -9.98 -9.91 9.48
CA ASN A 27 -10.19 -8.47 9.63
C ASN A 27 -9.33 -7.70 8.63
N THR A 28 -9.73 -6.48 8.30
CA THR A 28 -8.92 -5.58 7.49
C THR A 28 -8.44 -4.39 8.34
N GLU A 29 -7.15 -4.16 8.35
CA GLU A 29 -6.53 -3.01 9.01
C GLU A 29 -6.27 -1.91 8.00
N PHE A 30 -6.58 -0.68 8.40
CA PHE A 30 -6.31 0.55 7.64
C PHE A 30 -5.45 1.48 8.48
N ALA A 31 -4.40 2.08 7.90
CA ALA A 31 -3.56 3.07 8.56
C ALA A 31 -3.77 4.45 7.94
N ASP A 32 -4.00 5.47 8.77
CA ASP A 32 -4.12 6.87 8.33
C ASP A 32 -2.73 7.48 8.12
N MET A 33 -2.31 7.51 6.87
CA MET A 33 -0.99 7.98 6.46
C MET A 33 -0.83 9.50 6.55
N ARG A 34 -1.94 10.24 6.69
CA ARG A 34 -1.94 11.70 6.95
C ARG A 34 -1.55 11.95 8.40
N ASN A 35 -2.24 11.30 9.35
CA ASN A 35 -1.90 11.42 10.76
C ASN A 35 -0.49 10.90 11.06
N ALA A 36 -0.07 9.84 10.38
CA ALA A 36 1.31 9.36 10.47
C ALA A 36 2.30 10.44 10.00
N TYR A 37 2.06 11.11 8.85
CA TYR A 37 2.89 12.20 8.39
C TYR A 37 2.88 13.39 9.37
N ASP A 38 1.70 13.83 9.80
CA ASP A 38 1.55 15.00 10.68
C ASP A 38 2.29 14.82 12.02
N SER A 39 2.37 13.56 12.50
CA SER A 39 3.03 13.20 13.76
C SER A 39 4.53 12.97 13.65
N LEU A 40 5.13 13.02 12.46
CA LEU A 40 6.58 12.93 12.29
C LEU A 40 7.29 14.18 12.81
N GLU A 41 8.51 14.00 13.28
CA GLU A 41 9.41 15.09 13.58
C GLU A 41 9.76 15.90 12.31
N ILE A 42 10.00 17.20 12.48
CA ILE A 42 10.31 18.13 11.37
C ILE A 42 11.49 17.62 10.54
N LYS A 43 12.58 17.18 11.18
CA LYS A 43 13.75 16.65 10.48
C LYS A 43 13.41 15.45 9.57
N THR A 44 12.53 14.57 10.01
CA THR A 44 12.08 13.43 9.21
C THR A 44 11.20 13.89 8.06
N LYS A 45 10.28 14.85 8.28
CA LYS A 45 9.45 15.44 7.22
C LYS A 45 10.32 16.06 6.12
N ASP A 46 11.29 16.89 6.50
CA ASP A 46 12.21 17.56 5.56
C ASP A 46 13.02 16.54 4.73
N LYS A 47 13.39 15.42 5.38
CA LYS A 47 14.12 14.34 4.73
C LYS A 47 13.26 13.60 3.69
N ILE A 48 12.03 13.23 4.04
CA ILE A 48 11.17 12.40 3.19
C ILE A 48 10.41 13.17 2.11
N ASP A 49 10.19 14.47 2.29
CA ASP A 49 9.38 15.31 1.39
C ASP A 49 9.88 15.33 -0.06
N LYS A 50 11.19 15.13 -0.26
CA LYS A 50 11.82 15.13 -1.58
C LYS A 50 12.19 13.75 -2.08
N MET A 51 11.87 12.69 -1.31
CA MET A 51 12.24 11.33 -1.69
C MET A 51 11.32 10.79 -2.77
N ILE A 52 11.91 10.08 -3.71
CA ILE A 52 11.25 9.32 -4.76
C ILE A 52 11.57 7.86 -4.54
N CYS A 53 10.56 7.00 -4.64
CA CYS A 53 10.67 5.56 -4.47
C CYS A 53 10.30 4.82 -5.75
N GLU A 54 11.01 3.74 -6.04
CA GLU A 54 10.67 2.82 -7.11
C GLU A 54 9.68 1.78 -6.57
N HIS A 55 8.48 1.71 -7.17
CA HIS A 55 7.44 0.75 -6.86
C HIS A 55 7.41 -0.34 -7.92
N SER A 56 7.42 -1.61 -7.50
CA SER A 56 7.45 -2.77 -8.37
C SER A 56 6.52 -3.88 -7.86
N LEU A 57 5.63 -4.36 -8.72
CA LEU A 57 4.83 -5.54 -8.44
C LEU A 57 5.72 -6.79 -8.32
N ILE A 58 6.68 -6.94 -9.24
CA ILE A 58 7.61 -8.07 -9.24
C ILE A 58 8.37 -8.14 -7.91
N TYR A 59 8.92 -7.00 -7.45
CA TYR A 59 9.63 -6.96 -6.18
C TYR A 59 8.76 -7.42 -5.00
N SER A 60 7.53 -6.92 -4.91
CA SER A 60 6.63 -7.28 -3.81
C SER A 60 6.26 -8.77 -3.83
N ARG A 61 6.10 -9.38 -5.00
CA ARG A 61 5.85 -10.81 -5.15
C ARG A 61 7.08 -11.65 -4.76
N GLN A 62 8.26 -11.24 -5.21
CA GLN A 62 9.51 -11.91 -4.83
C GLN A 62 9.73 -11.90 -3.30
N ARG A 63 9.38 -10.81 -2.61
CA ARG A 63 9.41 -10.76 -1.12
C ARG A 63 8.49 -11.80 -0.47
N LEU A 64 7.43 -12.22 -1.14
CA LEU A 64 6.49 -13.26 -0.68
C LEU A 64 6.92 -14.67 -1.12
N GLY A 65 8.08 -14.83 -1.78
CA GLY A 65 8.60 -16.10 -2.22
C GLY A 65 8.12 -16.58 -3.59
N PHE A 66 7.38 -15.74 -4.35
CA PHE A 66 6.96 -16.10 -5.71
C PHE A 66 8.13 -16.02 -6.67
N ASP A 67 8.28 -17.03 -7.54
CA ASP A 67 9.25 -17.04 -8.63
C ASP A 67 8.65 -16.40 -9.89
N MET A 68 8.79 -15.09 -9.99
CA MET A 68 8.18 -14.31 -11.07
C MET A 68 8.71 -14.67 -12.46
N VAL A 69 9.90 -15.25 -12.55
CA VAL A 69 10.45 -15.71 -13.85
C VAL A 69 9.72 -16.95 -14.34
N LYS A 70 9.25 -17.82 -13.42
CA LYS A 70 8.43 -18.99 -13.77
C LYS A 70 6.96 -18.68 -13.95
N GLU A 71 6.46 -17.65 -13.27
CA GLU A 71 5.02 -17.30 -13.25
C GLU A 71 4.62 -16.36 -14.39
N LEU A 72 5.55 -15.56 -14.91
CA LEU A 72 5.28 -14.54 -15.93
C LEU A 72 6.11 -14.78 -17.18
N SER A 73 5.50 -14.53 -18.34
CA SER A 73 6.22 -14.43 -19.61
C SER A 73 7.15 -13.21 -19.65
N SER A 74 8.14 -13.24 -20.55
CA SER A 74 9.08 -12.12 -20.74
C SER A 74 8.37 -10.80 -21.08
N ASP A 75 7.23 -10.85 -21.78
CA ASP A 75 6.48 -9.65 -22.15
C ASP A 75 5.65 -9.12 -20.97
N GLU A 76 5.11 -9.99 -20.12
CA GLU A 76 4.47 -9.58 -18.88
C GLU A 76 5.47 -8.93 -17.92
N ILE A 77 6.69 -9.48 -17.79
CA ILE A 77 7.76 -8.88 -16.99
C ILE A 77 8.08 -7.46 -17.46
N LYS A 78 8.17 -7.23 -18.78
CA LYS A 78 8.39 -5.89 -19.36
C LYS A 78 7.27 -4.92 -19.01
N ASN A 79 6.02 -5.39 -18.94
CA ASN A 79 4.87 -4.57 -18.58
C ASN A 79 4.84 -4.16 -17.10
N PHE A 80 5.59 -4.88 -16.24
CA PHE A 80 5.71 -4.61 -14.81
C PHE A 80 7.03 -3.92 -14.43
N THR A 81 7.60 -3.10 -15.34
CA THR A 81 8.76 -2.28 -15.00
C THR A 81 8.47 -1.40 -13.78
N PRO A 82 9.46 -1.22 -12.87
CA PRO A 82 9.28 -0.34 -11.72
C PRO A 82 8.87 1.07 -12.14
N VAL A 83 8.02 1.71 -11.35
CA VAL A 83 7.60 3.09 -11.54
C VAL A 83 8.06 3.95 -10.40
N GLU A 84 8.51 5.17 -10.71
CA GLU A 84 8.87 6.17 -9.70
C GLU A 84 7.60 6.83 -9.15
N GLN A 85 7.55 6.97 -7.82
CA GLN A 85 6.48 7.65 -7.09
C GLN A 85 7.08 8.52 -5.98
N PRO A 86 6.49 9.68 -5.65
CA PRO A 86 6.95 10.47 -4.52
C PRO A 86 6.62 9.75 -3.21
N LEU A 87 7.54 9.78 -2.23
CA LEU A 87 7.29 9.19 -0.91
C LEU A 87 6.25 10.00 -0.11
N VAL A 88 6.17 11.30 -0.36
CA VAL A 88 5.16 12.19 0.23
C VAL A 88 4.28 12.77 -0.87
N ARG A 89 2.97 12.61 -0.70
CA ARG A 89 1.95 13.20 -1.59
C ARG A 89 1.26 14.36 -0.91
N LYS A 90 0.84 15.34 -1.69
CA LYS A 90 0.01 16.46 -1.23
C LYS A 90 -1.37 16.36 -1.88
N ASN A 91 -2.41 16.32 -1.07
CA ASN A 91 -3.78 16.37 -1.59
C ASN A 91 -4.08 17.80 -2.08
N LYS A 92 -4.42 17.96 -3.35
CA LYS A 92 -4.66 19.27 -3.99
C LYS A 92 -5.86 20.01 -3.39
N ALA A 93 -6.90 19.28 -2.96
CA ALA A 93 -8.11 19.88 -2.41
C ALA A 93 -7.93 20.36 -0.96
N THR A 94 -7.17 19.64 -0.15
CA THR A 94 -7.02 19.92 1.29
C THR A 94 -5.66 20.49 1.67
N ASN A 95 -4.72 20.53 0.74
CA ASN A 95 -3.31 20.88 0.95
C ASN A 95 -2.57 19.98 1.96
N ARG A 96 -3.23 18.94 2.49
CA ARG A 96 -2.66 18.05 3.49
C ARG A 96 -1.70 17.05 2.87
N LYS A 97 -0.57 16.81 3.51
CA LYS A 97 0.44 15.83 3.10
C LYS A 97 0.13 14.46 3.67
N THR A 98 0.60 13.44 2.98
CA THR A 98 0.49 12.03 3.38
C THR A 98 1.75 11.26 2.98
N ILE A 99 2.14 10.27 3.77
CA ILE A 99 3.22 9.36 3.39
C ILE A 99 2.64 8.33 2.41
N PHE A 100 3.25 8.18 1.24
CA PHE A 100 2.80 7.23 0.21
C PHE A 100 3.64 5.94 0.28
N LEU A 101 3.37 5.12 1.29
CA LEU A 101 4.04 3.85 1.53
C LEU A 101 3.29 2.67 0.90
N SER A 102 4.05 1.66 0.52
CA SER A 102 3.51 0.38 0.06
C SER A 102 4.58 -0.71 0.16
N SER A 103 4.16 -1.97 0.34
CA SER A 103 5.03 -3.15 0.20
C SER A 103 5.62 -3.32 -1.21
N HIS A 104 5.15 -2.53 -2.18
CA HIS A 104 5.69 -2.51 -3.53
C HIS A 104 6.97 -1.67 -3.67
N ILE A 105 7.35 -0.89 -2.65
CA ILE A 105 8.60 -0.12 -2.68
C ILE A 105 9.78 -1.06 -2.63
N GLY A 106 10.61 -1.03 -3.67
CA GLY A 106 11.82 -1.84 -3.78
C GLY A 106 13.11 -1.04 -3.56
N LYS A 107 13.04 0.29 -3.67
CA LYS A 107 14.22 1.16 -3.56
C LYS A 107 13.83 2.62 -3.40
N ILE A 108 14.64 3.39 -2.68
CA ILE A 108 14.64 4.84 -2.71
C ILE A 108 15.63 5.29 -3.81
N LYS A 109 15.23 6.22 -4.67
CA LYS A 109 16.07 6.74 -5.74
C LYS A 109 17.39 7.28 -5.18
N ASN A 110 18.50 6.93 -5.83
CA ASN A 110 19.87 7.28 -5.44
C ASN A 110 20.37 6.66 -4.12
N TRP A 111 19.63 5.76 -3.50
CA TRP A 111 20.10 5.00 -2.35
C TRP A 111 20.48 3.58 -2.76
N ILE A 112 21.36 2.94 -2.01
CA ILE A 112 21.55 1.49 -2.14
C ILE A 112 20.32 0.76 -1.58
N ARG A 113 20.05 -0.43 -2.09
CA ARG A 113 18.83 -1.17 -1.75
C ARG A 113 18.72 -1.55 -0.27
N PRO A 114 19.77 -2.06 0.40
CA PRO A 114 19.70 -2.40 1.82
C PRO A 114 19.25 -1.19 2.68
N ASP A 115 19.89 -0.04 2.52
CA ASP A 115 19.57 1.17 3.29
C ASP A 115 18.14 1.66 2.99
N SER A 116 17.73 1.56 1.71
CA SER A 116 16.36 1.90 1.30
C SER A 116 15.34 1.06 2.03
N MET A 117 15.59 -0.26 2.13
CA MET A 117 14.64 -1.19 2.73
C MET A 117 14.56 -1.03 4.24
N CYS A 118 15.69 -0.86 4.94
CA CYS A 118 15.68 -0.55 6.36
C CYS A 118 14.85 0.71 6.64
N PHE A 119 15.11 1.79 5.91
CA PHE A 119 14.40 3.05 6.11
C PHE A 119 12.90 2.97 5.80
N ILE A 120 12.52 2.26 4.73
CA ILE A 120 11.11 2.07 4.37
C ILE A 120 10.39 1.16 5.37
N ASP A 121 11.04 0.09 5.84
CA ASP A 121 10.45 -0.82 6.82
C ASP A 121 10.26 -0.09 8.17
N ASP A 122 11.20 0.76 8.62
CA ASP A 122 11.05 1.62 9.80
C ASP A 122 9.87 2.60 9.66
N LEU A 123 9.72 3.22 8.48
CA LEU A 123 8.58 4.11 8.21
C LEU A 123 7.24 3.36 8.19
N ILE A 124 7.20 2.15 7.65
CA ILE A 124 6.00 1.30 7.67
C ILE A 124 5.64 0.93 9.10
N GLU A 125 6.61 0.50 9.91
CA GLU A 125 6.39 0.16 11.31
C GLU A 125 5.86 1.37 12.09
N TYR A 126 6.50 2.52 11.94
CA TYR A 126 6.03 3.76 12.55
C TYR A 126 4.60 4.11 12.15
N SER A 127 4.32 4.08 10.83
CA SER A 127 3.03 4.53 10.26
C SER A 127 1.89 3.55 10.50
N THR A 128 2.18 2.33 10.95
CA THR A 128 1.20 1.29 11.25
C THR A 128 1.04 1.00 12.73
N GLN A 129 1.50 1.89 13.61
CA GLN A 129 1.23 1.82 15.04
C GLN A 129 -0.27 1.93 15.34
N LEU A 130 -0.71 1.40 16.47
CA LEU A 130 -2.14 1.36 16.85
C LEU A 130 -2.82 2.74 16.80
N LYS A 131 -2.11 3.80 17.19
CA LYS A 131 -2.64 5.18 17.18
C LYS A 131 -3.02 5.70 15.80
N PHE A 132 -2.54 5.07 14.71
CA PHE A 132 -2.86 5.41 13.33
C PHE A 132 -3.78 4.39 12.66
N LYS A 133 -4.11 3.27 13.35
CA LYS A 133 -4.86 2.15 12.79
C LYS A 133 -6.34 2.20 13.11
N TYR A 134 -7.13 1.86 12.10
CA TYR A 134 -8.50 1.40 12.22
C TYR A 134 -8.55 -0.08 11.85
N ILE A 135 -9.19 -0.90 12.67
CA ILE A 135 -9.38 -2.33 12.43
C ILE A 135 -10.85 -2.55 12.13
N HIS A 136 -11.14 -3.04 10.93
CA HIS A 136 -12.50 -3.38 10.54
C HIS A 136 -12.74 -4.88 10.76
N GLU A 137 -13.72 -5.18 11.60
CA GLU A 137 -14.30 -6.50 11.78
C GLU A 137 -15.49 -6.63 10.82
N TRP A 138 -15.42 -7.62 9.93
CA TRP A 138 -16.39 -7.75 8.86
C TRP A 138 -17.70 -8.34 9.32
N SER A 139 -18.80 -7.77 8.82
CA SER A 139 -20.12 -8.38 8.79
C SER A 139 -20.52 -8.70 7.35
N ILE A 140 -21.38 -9.74 7.16
CA ILE A 140 -21.91 -10.07 5.83
C ILE A 140 -22.68 -8.85 5.29
N ASN A 141 -22.48 -8.53 4.01
CA ASN A 141 -23.00 -7.37 3.30
C ASN A 141 -22.34 -6.04 3.64
N ASP A 142 -21.29 -6.00 4.47
CA ASP A 142 -20.50 -4.78 4.60
C ASP A 142 -19.94 -4.35 3.25
N LEU A 143 -19.89 -3.04 3.03
CA LEU A 143 -19.17 -2.39 1.94
C LEU A 143 -18.26 -1.32 2.53
N ILE A 144 -16.95 -1.50 2.34
CA ILE A 144 -15.96 -0.49 2.72
C ILE A 144 -15.39 0.17 1.48
N ILE A 145 -15.22 1.48 1.55
CA ILE A 145 -14.54 2.29 0.56
C ILE A 145 -13.37 3.00 1.25
N TRP A 146 -12.17 2.87 0.68
CA TRP A 146 -11.01 3.61 1.18
C TRP A 146 -10.28 4.39 0.09
N ASP A 147 -9.63 5.46 0.52
CA ASP A 147 -8.84 6.33 -0.35
C ASP A 147 -7.37 5.90 -0.32
N ASN A 148 -6.91 5.23 -1.38
CA ASN A 148 -5.53 4.79 -1.53
C ASN A 148 -4.49 5.92 -1.55
N ARG A 149 -4.94 7.16 -1.72
CA ARG A 149 -4.04 8.31 -1.73
C ARG A 149 -3.57 8.69 -0.34
N GLN A 150 -4.23 8.17 0.70
CA GLN A 150 -3.99 8.58 2.08
C GLN A 150 -4.11 7.45 3.11
N THR A 151 -4.31 6.21 2.67
CA THR A 151 -4.35 5.03 3.55
C THR A 151 -3.49 3.90 3.03
N MET A 152 -2.89 3.15 3.96
CA MET A 152 -2.42 1.79 3.71
C MET A 152 -3.41 0.80 4.31
N HIS A 153 -3.42 -0.42 3.80
CA HIS A 153 -4.28 -1.47 4.33
C HIS A 153 -3.62 -2.84 4.26
N ARG A 154 -4.11 -3.77 5.08
CA ARG A 154 -3.78 -5.19 5.00
C ARG A 154 -4.95 -6.06 5.50
N ALA A 155 -5.13 -7.23 4.89
CA ALA A 155 -5.95 -8.27 5.45
C ALA A 155 -5.18 -9.02 6.55
N ARG A 156 -5.86 -9.40 7.63
CA ARG A 156 -5.32 -10.29 8.65
C ARG A 156 -5.55 -11.74 8.23
N ALA A 157 -4.68 -12.61 8.71
CA ALA A 157 -4.79 -14.04 8.46
C ALA A 157 -6.09 -14.62 9.05
N TYR A 158 -6.61 -15.66 8.41
CA TYR A 158 -7.66 -16.54 8.88
C TYR A 158 -7.33 -17.97 8.40
N ASP A 159 -8.03 -18.98 8.87
CA ASP A 159 -7.80 -20.37 8.47
C ASP A 159 -8.53 -20.64 7.12
N ASP A 160 -7.83 -20.33 6.02
CA ASP A 160 -8.35 -20.45 4.64
C ASP A 160 -8.51 -21.90 4.18
N LEU A 161 -7.95 -22.88 4.91
CA LEU A 161 -8.17 -24.31 4.67
C LEU A 161 -9.51 -24.80 5.24
N LYS A 162 -10.05 -24.13 6.27
CA LYS A 162 -11.27 -24.54 6.97
C LYS A 162 -12.44 -23.60 6.77
N GLU A 163 -12.17 -22.35 6.44
CA GLU A 163 -13.19 -21.31 6.35
C GLU A 163 -13.23 -20.67 4.96
N ASN A 164 -14.45 -20.51 4.44
CA ASN A 164 -14.66 -19.83 3.17
C ASN A 164 -14.87 -18.33 3.44
N ARG A 165 -14.06 -17.47 2.78
CA ARG A 165 -14.18 -16.02 2.80
C ARG A 165 -14.35 -15.51 1.37
N ASP A 166 -15.52 -14.97 1.02
CA ASP A 166 -15.80 -14.37 -0.29
C ASP A 166 -15.94 -12.86 -0.17
N MET A 167 -15.00 -12.15 -0.80
CA MET A 167 -14.93 -10.71 -0.84
C MET A 167 -14.89 -10.23 -2.30
N ARG A 168 -15.71 -9.24 -2.64
CA ARG A 168 -15.75 -8.66 -3.99
C ARG A 168 -15.10 -7.29 -3.98
N ARG A 169 -14.06 -7.12 -4.80
CA ARG A 169 -13.28 -5.89 -4.87
C ARG A 169 -13.45 -5.17 -6.22
N THR A 170 -13.57 -3.85 -6.14
CA THR A 170 -13.48 -2.94 -7.29
C THR A 170 -12.48 -1.84 -6.96
N THR A 171 -11.70 -1.42 -7.97
CA THR A 171 -10.70 -0.37 -7.82
C THR A 171 -10.95 0.74 -8.83
N VAL A 172 -11.03 1.97 -8.35
CA VAL A 172 -11.14 3.18 -9.16
C VAL A 172 -9.74 3.73 -9.39
N LEU A 173 -9.36 3.95 -10.64
CA LEU A 173 -8.06 4.53 -10.99
C LEU A 173 -7.95 5.98 -10.54
N GLY A 174 -6.72 6.45 -10.34
CA GLY A 174 -6.42 7.86 -10.20
C GLY A 174 -6.63 8.63 -11.50
N GLU A 175 -6.51 9.94 -11.43
CA GLU A 175 -6.75 10.84 -12.57
C GLU A 175 -5.45 11.26 -13.25
N GLU A 176 -4.32 11.17 -12.55
CA GLU A 176 -3.04 11.70 -13.02
C GLU A 176 -1.84 10.87 -12.50
N LYS A 177 -0.72 11.00 -13.19
CA LYS A 177 0.58 10.57 -12.68
C LYS A 177 0.97 11.46 -11.50
N LEU A 178 1.82 10.94 -10.60
CA LEU A 178 2.29 11.69 -9.44
C LEU A 178 3.59 12.45 -9.72
N ILE A 179 4.39 11.96 -10.65
CA ILE A 179 5.62 12.56 -11.20
C ILE A 179 5.77 12.19 -12.68
#